data_ce43fe99d26c1987eb40c69882d638db
#
_entry.id   ce43fe99d26c1987eb40c69882d638db
#
_cell.length_a   1.000
_cell.length_b   1.000
_cell.length_c   1.000
_cell.angle_alpha   90.00
_cell.angle_beta   90.00
_cell.angle_gamma   90.00
#
_symmetry.space_group_name_H-M   'P 1'
#
loop_
_entity.id
_entity.type
_entity.pdbx_description
1 polymer ?
#
loop_
_entity_poly.entity_id
_entity_poly.type
_entity_poly.pdbx_seq_one_letter_code
_entity_poly.pdbx_strand_id
1 'polypeptide(L)'
;MRVGLVTCKTLPEPDPDAAPLDAALRARGHTPVMLPWDDASTQCDGLKRAQLDLIVIRPPWNYFTAADAFKDWIERANGIAPVINGPSVVKWNMHKGYLLELAAAGVAIVPTTLIKSADASAAKYAIASYGDVVIKPAIGAGSFGAGRFKNNEASALDHATKPATGRDVLIQPYLAGFEYPGERSLVWINGEWTHAIRKQPRFAGESESVDSGEPPTEAELAVADAAIRAVPHKFHYARADLVETEGGVVLSELELMEPSLFFDHSVTALDRFIAMIESVAM
;
A
#
# COMPACT_ATOMS: atom_id res chain seq x y z
N MET A 1 -0.66 -17.05 21.16
CA MET A 1 0.45 -16.83 20.21
C MET A 1 1.12 -15.48 20.48
N ARG A 2 2.40 -15.38 20.16
CA ARG A 2 3.16 -14.12 20.11
C ARG A 2 3.16 -13.62 18.68
N VAL A 3 2.41 -12.57 18.40
CA VAL A 3 2.22 -12.04 17.05
C VAL A 3 3.10 -10.79 16.87
N GLY A 4 4.09 -10.88 16.00
CA GLY A 4 4.94 -9.75 15.63
C GLY A 4 4.19 -8.77 14.73
N LEU A 5 4.18 -7.49 15.09
CA LEU A 5 3.60 -6.41 14.29
C LEU A 5 4.73 -5.51 13.77
N VAL A 6 5.06 -5.68 12.48
CA VAL A 6 6.15 -4.89 11.87
C VAL A 6 5.73 -3.42 11.78
N THR A 7 6.60 -2.56 12.21
CA THR A 7 6.44 -1.10 12.17
C THR A 7 7.78 -0.42 11.88
N CYS A 8 7.85 0.88 11.94
CA CYS A 8 9.10 1.63 11.97
C CYS A 8 9.28 2.37 13.32
N LYS A 9 10.51 2.75 13.63
CA LYS A 9 10.88 3.39 14.90
C LYS A 9 10.15 4.70 15.12
N THR A 10 9.97 5.46 14.04
CA THR A 10 9.22 6.71 14.06
C THR A 10 8.23 6.68 12.92
N LEU A 11 6.95 6.54 13.25
CA LEU A 11 5.88 6.61 12.27
C LEU A 11 5.75 8.04 11.73
N PRO A 12 5.64 8.24 10.42
CA PRO A 12 5.42 9.56 9.84
C PRO A 12 4.03 10.13 10.19
N GLU A 13 3.06 9.25 10.43
CA GLU A 13 1.70 9.57 10.88
C GLU A 13 1.15 8.43 11.75
N PRO A 14 0.13 8.67 12.59
CA PRO A 14 -0.48 7.63 13.41
C PRO A 14 -1.09 6.50 12.55
N ASP A 15 -0.91 5.23 12.98
CA ASP A 15 -1.61 4.08 12.39
C ASP A 15 -3.03 3.98 12.98
N PRO A 16 -4.11 4.17 12.17
CA PRO A 16 -5.48 4.09 12.67
C PRO A 16 -5.84 2.68 13.17
N ASP A 17 -5.16 1.65 12.68
CA ASP A 17 -5.45 0.26 13.01
C ASP A 17 -4.69 -0.25 14.24
N ALA A 18 -3.69 0.48 14.74
CA ALA A 18 -2.80 -0.02 15.79
C ALA A 18 -3.55 -0.35 17.09
N ALA A 19 -4.36 0.57 17.58
CA ALA A 19 -5.08 0.39 18.85
C ALA A 19 -6.18 -0.69 18.77
N PRO A 20 -7.08 -0.71 17.77
CA PRO A 20 -8.09 -1.75 17.65
C PRO A 20 -7.46 -3.15 17.43
N LEU A 21 -6.38 -3.26 16.65
CA LEU A 21 -5.69 -4.53 16.41
C LEU A 21 -5.01 -5.06 17.69
N ASP A 22 -4.30 -4.21 18.44
CA ASP A 22 -3.67 -4.61 19.71
C ASP A 22 -4.72 -5.12 20.70
N ALA A 23 -5.80 -4.38 20.88
CA ALA A 23 -6.89 -4.74 21.78
C ALA A 23 -7.56 -6.08 21.38
N ALA A 24 -7.84 -6.28 20.09
CA ALA A 24 -8.47 -7.50 19.60
C ALA A 24 -7.55 -8.73 19.75
N LEU A 25 -6.26 -8.60 19.45
CA LEU A 25 -5.29 -9.69 19.67
C LEU A 25 -5.22 -10.09 21.13
N ARG A 26 -5.15 -9.13 22.06
CA ARG A 26 -5.13 -9.42 23.51
C ARG A 26 -6.44 -10.05 24.00
N ALA A 27 -7.57 -9.60 23.50
CA ALA A 27 -8.88 -10.17 23.85
C ALA A 27 -9.01 -11.64 23.44
N ARG A 28 -8.31 -12.05 22.36
CA ARG A 28 -8.20 -13.46 21.91
C ARG A 28 -7.07 -14.24 22.60
N GLY A 29 -6.40 -13.67 23.62
CA GLY A 29 -5.31 -14.31 24.36
C GLY A 29 -3.98 -14.37 23.61
N HIS A 30 -3.80 -13.52 22.58
CA HIS A 30 -2.52 -13.36 21.90
C HIS A 30 -1.68 -12.26 22.53
N THR A 31 -0.38 -12.29 22.27
CA THR A 31 0.56 -11.28 22.73
C THR A 31 1.13 -10.53 21.54
N PRO A 32 0.63 -9.32 21.21
CA PRO A 32 1.24 -8.49 20.17
C PRO A 32 2.63 -8.01 20.59
N VAL A 33 3.58 -8.05 19.66
CA VAL A 33 4.97 -7.63 19.85
C VAL A 33 5.34 -6.66 18.74
N MET A 34 5.58 -5.39 19.08
CA MET A 34 5.97 -4.38 18.09
C MET A 34 7.38 -4.64 17.59
N LEU A 35 7.56 -4.62 16.27
CA LEU A 35 8.82 -4.90 15.59
C LEU A 35 9.22 -3.71 14.70
N PRO A 36 9.81 -2.65 15.24
CA PRO A 36 10.34 -1.58 14.41
C PRO A 36 11.53 -2.11 13.59
N TRP A 37 11.35 -2.28 12.28
CA TRP A 37 12.30 -2.93 11.40
C TRP A 37 13.67 -2.22 11.33
N ASP A 38 13.66 -0.91 11.56
CA ASP A 38 14.81 0.01 11.52
C ASP A 38 15.45 0.22 12.89
N ASP A 39 15.05 -0.56 13.92
CA ASP A 39 15.67 -0.51 15.26
C ASP A 39 16.66 -1.66 15.48
N ALA A 40 17.75 -1.36 16.17
CA ALA A 40 18.78 -2.36 16.49
C ALA A 40 18.24 -3.55 17.31
N SER A 41 17.21 -3.32 18.15
CA SER A 41 16.59 -4.34 18.99
C SER A 41 15.83 -5.41 18.20
N THR A 42 15.46 -5.14 16.97
CA THR A 42 14.73 -6.05 16.07
C THR A 42 15.60 -6.61 14.94
N GLN A 43 16.92 -6.46 15.03
CA GLN A 43 17.83 -7.18 14.15
C GLN A 43 17.95 -8.67 14.58
N CYS A 44 18.63 -9.49 13.79
CA CYS A 44 18.60 -10.97 13.86
C CYS A 44 18.43 -11.59 15.26
N ASP A 45 19.28 -11.23 16.23
CA ASP A 45 19.21 -11.79 17.58
C ASP A 45 18.00 -11.28 18.38
N GLY A 46 17.56 -10.05 18.12
CA GLY A 46 16.37 -9.49 18.73
C GLY A 46 15.10 -10.20 18.28
N LEU A 47 14.96 -10.45 16.98
CA LEU A 47 13.86 -11.23 16.42
C LEU A 47 13.79 -12.64 17.00
N LYS A 48 14.94 -13.34 17.12
CA LYS A 48 14.99 -14.67 17.75
C LYS A 48 14.56 -14.65 19.21
N ARG A 49 15.01 -13.64 19.98
CA ARG A 49 14.60 -13.47 21.39
C ARG A 49 13.13 -13.16 21.58
N ALA A 50 12.49 -12.59 20.57
CA ALA A 50 11.06 -12.26 20.62
C ALA A 50 10.16 -13.50 20.64
N GLN A 51 10.65 -14.68 20.22
CA GLN A 51 9.94 -15.96 20.22
C GLN A 51 8.55 -15.83 19.56
N LEU A 52 8.54 -15.38 18.33
CA LEU A 52 7.32 -15.10 17.57
C LEU A 52 6.77 -16.38 16.95
N ASP A 53 5.45 -16.52 16.98
CA ASP A 53 4.73 -17.58 16.26
C ASP A 53 4.39 -17.16 14.84
N LEU A 54 4.13 -15.85 14.63
CA LEU A 54 3.73 -15.28 13.35
C LEU A 54 4.12 -13.80 13.30
N ILE A 55 4.30 -13.27 12.09
CA ILE A 55 4.60 -11.86 11.84
C ILE A 55 3.59 -11.30 10.85
N VAL A 56 3.06 -10.11 11.14
CA VAL A 56 2.17 -9.33 10.28
C VAL A 56 2.82 -8.00 9.96
N ILE A 57 2.84 -7.63 8.68
CA ILE A 57 3.34 -6.30 8.29
C ILE A 57 2.24 -5.30 8.58
N ARG A 58 2.54 -4.35 9.48
CA ARG A 58 1.72 -3.18 9.76
C ARG A 58 2.53 -1.95 9.33
N PRO A 59 2.37 -0.72 9.74
CA PRO A 59 2.94 0.41 9.02
C PRO A 59 4.46 0.58 9.15
N PRO A 60 5.30 -0.06 8.31
CA PRO A 60 6.72 0.28 8.20
C PRO A 60 6.94 1.48 7.25
N TRP A 61 6.09 2.50 7.32
CA TRP A 61 5.92 3.55 6.30
C TRP A 61 7.15 4.42 6.00
N ASN A 62 8.29 4.12 6.59
CA ASN A 62 9.58 4.71 6.23
C ASN A 62 10.46 3.78 5.36
N TYR A 63 9.96 2.59 4.96
CA TYR A 63 10.73 1.58 4.22
C TYR A 63 11.35 2.09 2.92
N PHE A 64 10.71 3.07 2.28
CA PHE A 64 11.18 3.65 1.04
C PHE A 64 12.51 4.41 1.19
N THR A 65 12.88 4.81 2.38
CA THR A 65 14.18 5.45 2.66
C THR A 65 15.35 4.46 2.54
N ALA A 66 15.09 3.16 2.74
CA ALA A 66 16.07 2.09 2.66
C ALA A 66 15.43 0.77 2.20
N ALA A 67 14.80 0.80 1.02
CA ALA A 67 13.96 -0.28 0.49
C ALA A 67 14.66 -1.64 0.41
N ASP A 68 15.94 -1.68 0.02
CA ASP A 68 16.71 -2.93 -0.04
C ASP A 68 16.97 -3.49 1.37
N ALA A 69 17.32 -2.63 2.32
CA ALA A 69 17.50 -3.04 3.71
C ALA A 69 16.21 -3.58 4.34
N PHE A 70 15.06 -2.99 3.99
CA PHE A 70 13.75 -3.50 4.43
C PHE A 70 13.44 -4.88 3.83
N LYS A 71 13.68 -5.08 2.52
CA LYS A 71 13.52 -6.39 1.88
C LYS A 71 14.38 -7.47 2.55
N ASP A 72 15.63 -7.14 2.82
CA ASP A 72 16.56 -8.05 3.51
C ASP A 72 16.09 -8.34 4.93
N TRP A 73 15.53 -7.35 5.63
CA TRP A 73 14.98 -7.52 6.97
C TRP A 73 13.77 -8.45 6.95
N ILE A 74 12.84 -8.29 6.02
CA ILE A 74 11.66 -9.15 5.85
C ILE A 74 12.07 -10.61 5.54
N GLU A 75 13.08 -10.82 4.70
CA GLU A 75 13.60 -12.17 4.43
C GLU A 75 14.15 -12.82 5.71
N ARG A 76 14.92 -12.08 6.50
CA ARG A 76 15.44 -12.60 7.78
C ARG A 76 14.31 -12.87 8.78
N ALA A 77 13.34 -11.99 8.87
CA ALA A 77 12.17 -12.15 9.73
C ALA A 77 11.37 -13.40 9.37
N ASN A 78 11.13 -13.62 8.07
CA ASN A 78 10.43 -14.79 7.56
C ASN A 78 11.20 -16.11 7.81
N GLY A 79 12.51 -16.07 7.92
CA GLY A 79 13.33 -17.19 8.33
C GLY A 79 13.25 -17.54 9.83
N ILE A 80 12.62 -16.66 10.64
CA ILE A 80 12.46 -16.86 12.10
C ILE A 80 11.02 -17.26 12.43
N ALA A 81 10.04 -16.57 11.86
CA ALA A 81 8.62 -16.89 11.97
C ALA A 81 7.91 -16.52 10.66
N PRO A 82 6.84 -17.25 10.25
CA PRO A 82 6.10 -16.95 9.03
C PRO A 82 5.63 -15.50 8.99
N VAL A 83 5.85 -14.81 7.86
CA VAL A 83 5.36 -13.45 7.62
C VAL A 83 4.13 -13.51 6.72
N ILE A 84 3.00 -13.01 7.19
CA ILE A 84 1.79 -12.88 6.36
C ILE A 84 2.06 -11.82 5.29
N ASN A 85 1.67 -12.09 4.05
CA ASN A 85 2.04 -11.30 2.88
C ASN A 85 3.56 -11.07 2.80
N GLY A 86 4.32 -12.15 2.99
CA GLY A 86 5.77 -12.14 3.23
C GLY A 86 6.62 -11.75 2.03
N PRO A 87 7.88 -12.24 1.97
CA PRO A 87 8.92 -11.70 1.08
C PRO A 87 8.53 -11.60 -0.40
N SER A 88 7.83 -12.59 -0.96
CA SER A 88 7.44 -12.58 -2.37
C SER A 88 6.44 -11.46 -2.69
N VAL A 89 5.45 -11.26 -1.79
CA VAL A 89 4.48 -10.16 -1.91
C VAL A 89 5.17 -8.82 -1.74
N VAL A 90 6.01 -8.67 -0.71
CA VAL A 90 6.77 -7.44 -0.46
C VAL A 90 7.62 -7.05 -1.66
N LYS A 91 8.39 -7.99 -2.23
CA LYS A 91 9.25 -7.72 -3.39
C LYS A 91 8.46 -7.25 -4.60
N TRP A 92 7.30 -7.84 -4.84
CA TRP A 92 6.45 -7.51 -5.98
C TRP A 92 5.69 -6.20 -5.76
N ASN A 93 5.05 -6.03 -4.60
CA ASN A 93 4.13 -4.92 -4.33
C ASN A 93 4.83 -3.61 -3.95
N MET A 94 6.04 -3.68 -3.37
CA MET A 94 6.79 -2.49 -2.95
C MET A 94 7.05 -1.51 -4.09
N HIS A 95 7.29 -2.00 -5.31
CA HIS A 95 7.55 -1.18 -6.49
C HIS A 95 6.29 -1.06 -7.34
N LYS A 96 5.70 0.14 -7.43
CA LYS A 96 4.43 0.41 -8.12
C LYS A 96 4.41 0.07 -9.62
N GLY A 97 5.52 -0.40 -10.17
CA GLY A 97 5.59 -1.00 -11.50
C GLY A 97 4.66 -2.22 -11.68
N TYR A 98 4.21 -2.85 -10.60
CA TYR A 98 3.20 -3.91 -10.63
C TYR A 98 1.90 -3.47 -11.32
N LEU A 99 1.58 -2.16 -11.32
CA LEU A 99 0.41 -1.64 -12.04
C LEU A 99 0.46 -1.96 -13.54
N LEU A 100 1.64 -1.91 -14.15
CA LEU A 100 1.80 -2.26 -15.56
C LEU A 100 1.61 -3.76 -15.82
N GLU A 101 1.99 -4.61 -14.86
CA GLU A 101 1.73 -6.06 -14.92
C GLU A 101 0.22 -6.33 -14.80
N LEU A 102 -0.47 -5.65 -13.89
CA LEU A 102 -1.94 -5.72 -13.76
C LEU A 102 -2.63 -5.25 -15.04
N ALA A 103 -2.19 -4.14 -15.64
CA ALA A 103 -2.71 -3.66 -16.91
C ALA A 103 -2.51 -4.68 -18.04
N ALA A 104 -1.34 -5.31 -18.13
CA ALA A 104 -1.05 -6.37 -19.09
C ALA A 104 -1.94 -7.60 -18.88
N ALA A 105 -2.40 -7.86 -17.66
CA ALA A 105 -3.37 -8.90 -17.32
C ALA A 105 -4.85 -8.48 -17.57
N GLY A 106 -5.08 -7.27 -18.09
CA GLY A 106 -6.42 -6.78 -18.45
C GLY A 106 -7.14 -6.02 -17.34
N VAL A 107 -6.45 -5.68 -16.23
CA VAL A 107 -7.02 -4.83 -15.18
C VAL A 107 -7.11 -3.38 -15.66
N ALA A 108 -8.27 -2.75 -15.52
CA ALA A 108 -8.42 -1.33 -15.76
C ALA A 108 -7.68 -0.53 -14.67
N ILE A 109 -6.60 0.14 -15.04
CA ILE A 109 -5.79 0.97 -14.14
C ILE A 109 -5.82 2.44 -14.57
N VAL A 110 -5.46 3.35 -13.66
CA VAL A 110 -5.10 4.72 -14.06
C VAL A 110 -3.98 4.64 -15.10
N PRO A 111 -4.11 5.29 -16.29
CA PRO A 111 -3.06 5.27 -17.29
C PRO A 111 -1.71 5.62 -16.67
N THR A 112 -0.71 4.76 -16.82
CA THR A 112 0.54 4.85 -16.08
C THR A 112 1.73 4.71 -17.01
N THR A 113 2.65 5.67 -16.96
CA THR A 113 3.97 5.57 -17.59
C THR A 113 5.04 5.44 -16.51
N LEU A 114 5.79 4.35 -16.52
CA LEU A 114 6.93 4.14 -15.63
C LEU A 114 8.20 4.71 -16.29
N ILE A 115 8.79 5.69 -15.65
CA ILE A 115 10.07 6.29 -16.04
C ILE A 115 11.17 5.64 -15.21
N LYS A 116 12.08 4.95 -15.88
CA LYS A 116 13.22 4.28 -15.23
C LYS A 116 14.44 5.17 -15.23
N SER A 117 15.17 5.16 -14.13
CA SER A 117 16.50 5.80 -14.02
C SER A 117 16.51 7.27 -14.46
N ALA A 118 15.45 8.02 -14.16
CA ALA A 118 15.31 9.45 -14.49
C ALA A 118 15.44 9.77 -15.99
N ASP A 119 14.95 8.91 -16.88
CA ASP A 119 14.93 9.16 -18.33
C ASP A 119 14.12 10.42 -18.68
N ALA A 120 14.83 11.54 -18.89
CA ALA A 120 14.22 12.83 -19.16
C ALA A 120 13.44 12.86 -20.48
N SER A 121 13.84 12.08 -21.48
CA SER A 121 13.14 12.04 -22.78
C SER A 121 11.79 11.33 -22.66
N ALA A 122 11.78 10.18 -22.00
CA ALA A 122 10.55 9.44 -21.73
C ALA A 122 9.61 10.24 -20.79
N ALA A 123 10.16 10.89 -19.76
CA ALA A 123 9.40 11.74 -18.85
C ALA A 123 8.74 12.92 -19.60
N LYS A 124 9.49 13.63 -20.42
CA LYS A 124 8.97 14.75 -21.23
C LYS A 124 7.82 14.29 -22.15
N TYR A 125 7.99 13.16 -22.82
CA TYR A 125 6.94 12.61 -23.67
C TYR A 125 5.66 12.28 -22.90
N ALA A 126 5.78 11.61 -21.75
CA ALA A 126 4.64 11.25 -20.91
C ALA A 126 3.90 12.50 -20.37
N ILE A 127 4.66 13.50 -19.88
CA ILE A 127 4.10 14.77 -19.37
C ILE A 127 3.33 15.49 -20.49
N ALA A 128 3.89 15.60 -21.69
CA ALA A 128 3.24 16.24 -22.82
C ALA A 128 1.98 15.47 -23.28
N SER A 129 1.99 14.14 -23.18
CA SER A 129 0.85 13.30 -23.56
C SER A 129 -0.34 13.42 -22.62
N TYR A 130 -0.11 13.62 -21.34
CA TYR A 130 -1.18 13.68 -20.31
C TYR A 130 -1.61 15.11 -19.96
N GLY A 131 -0.72 16.08 -20.03
CA GLY A 131 -0.99 17.50 -19.74
C GLY A 131 -1.06 17.85 -18.26
N ASP A 132 -2.15 17.52 -17.57
CA ASP A 132 -2.26 17.61 -16.09
C ASP A 132 -1.84 16.27 -15.50
N VAL A 133 -0.69 16.26 -14.81
CA VAL A 133 -0.06 15.00 -14.38
C VAL A 133 0.16 14.93 -12.88
N VAL A 134 0.09 13.70 -12.37
CA VAL A 134 0.64 13.32 -11.07
C VAL A 134 1.92 12.53 -11.31
N ILE A 135 2.97 12.91 -10.59
CA ILE A 135 4.26 12.22 -10.60
C ILE A 135 4.53 11.72 -9.18
N LYS A 136 4.82 10.44 -9.05
CA LYS A 136 5.10 9.81 -7.75
C LYS A 136 6.26 8.83 -7.85
N PRO A 137 7.09 8.67 -6.80
CA PRO A 137 8.11 7.63 -6.76
C PRO A 137 7.51 6.24 -6.95
N ALA A 138 8.21 5.35 -7.65
CA ALA A 138 7.78 3.97 -7.82
C ALA A 138 7.82 3.17 -6.50
N ILE A 139 8.66 3.58 -5.55
CA ILE A 139 8.70 3.05 -4.17
C ILE A 139 8.42 4.21 -3.23
N GLY A 140 7.32 4.14 -2.47
CA GLY A 140 6.91 5.18 -1.53
C GLY A 140 5.59 4.85 -0.86
N ALA A 141 5.35 5.45 0.31
CA ALA A 141 4.13 5.36 1.10
C ALA A 141 3.64 6.76 1.48
N GLY A 142 2.36 6.90 1.86
CA GLY A 142 1.80 8.12 2.44
C GLY A 142 1.96 9.37 1.55
N SER A 143 1.79 9.25 0.25
CA SER A 143 1.97 10.34 -0.74
C SER A 143 3.37 10.96 -0.76
N PHE A 144 4.37 10.30 -0.15
CA PHE A 144 5.76 10.80 -0.16
C PHE A 144 6.26 11.04 -1.58
N GLY A 145 6.74 12.26 -1.83
CA GLY A 145 7.31 12.65 -3.12
C GLY A 145 6.30 12.72 -4.27
N ALA A 146 5.00 12.56 -4.01
CA ALA A 146 3.97 12.77 -5.02
C ALA A 146 3.75 14.27 -5.26
N GLY A 147 3.55 14.65 -6.53
CA GLY A 147 3.23 16.03 -6.92
C GLY A 147 2.30 16.09 -8.12
N ARG A 148 1.39 17.07 -8.13
CA ARG A 148 0.54 17.40 -9.28
C ARG A 148 1.11 18.58 -10.03
N PHE A 149 1.14 18.50 -11.35
CA PHE A 149 1.67 19.53 -12.23
C PHE A 149 0.67 19.81 -13.35
N LYS A 150 -0.01 20.96 -13.24
CA LYS A 150 -0.97 21.42 -14.23
C LYS A 150 -0.35 22.57 -15.03
N ASN A 151 -0.30 22.43 -16.35
CA ASN A 151 0.27 23.46 -17.25
C ASN A 151 1.69 23.91 -16.85
N ASN A 152 2.50 23.04 -16.28
CA ASN A 152 3.87 23.34 -15.82
C ASN A 152 4.84 22.19 -16.14
N GLU A 153 5.08 21.99 -17.43
CA GLU A 153 5.94 20.91 -17.92
C GLU A 153 7.38 20.99 -17.38
N ALA A 154 7.92 22.19 -17.21
CA ALA A 154 9.28 22.35 -16.71
C ALA A 154 9.43 21.87 -15.27
N SER A 155 8.51 22.25 -14.38
CA SER A 155 8.51 21.76 -12.99
C SER A 155 8.19 20.27 -12.88
N ALA A 156 7.30 19.77 -13.75
CA ALA A 156 7.01 18.34 -13.82
C ALA A 156 8.24 17.53 -14.22
N LEU A 157 8.95 17.97 -15.26
CA LEU A 157 10.19 17.33 -15.72
C LEU A 157 11.29 17.37 -14.66
N ASP A 158 11.48 18.54 -14.03
CA ASP A 158 12.44 18.69 -12.93
C ASP A 158 12.10 17.73 -11.78
N HIS A 159 10.83 17.62 -11.39
CA HIS A 159 10.38 16.68 -10.35
C HIS A 159 10.61 15.22 -10.74
N ALA A 160 10.26 14.83 -11.97
CA ALA A 160 10.41 13.46 -12.45
C ALA A 160 11.88 13.01 -12.53
N THR A 161 12.82 13.94 -12.72
CA THR A 161 14.24 13.64 -12.91
C THR A 161 15.11 13.92 -11.68
N LYS A 162 14.52 14.44 -10.58
CA LYS A 162 15.27 14.70 -9.34
C LYS A 162 15.77 13.41 -8.70
N PRO A 163 17.04 13.34 -8.28
CA PRO A 163 17.56 12.19 -7.53
C PRO A 163 16.82 11.89 -6.23
N ALA A 164 16.20 12.90 -5.60
CA ALA A 164 15.48 12.79 -4.34
C ALA A 164 14.16 12.02 -4.45
N THR A 165 13.54 11.91 -5.64
CA THR A 165 12.31 11.15 -5.87
C THR A 165 12.54 9.65 -6.06
N GLY A 166 13.78 9.20 -6.02
CA GLY A 166 14.15 7.82 -6.30
C GLY A 166 14.62 7.62 -7.74
N ARG A 167 14.91 6.37 -8.09
CA ARG A 167 15.44 6.03 -9.42
C ARG A 167 14.35 5.89 -10.47
N ASP A 168 13.18 5.40 -10.06
CA ASP A 168 12.03 5.16 -10.92
C ASP A 168 10.84 5.97 -10.41
N VAL A 169 10.08 6.58 -11.33
CA VAL A 169 8.87 7.33 -11.02
C VAL A 169 7.71 6.91 -11.92
N LEU A 170 6.50 7.05 -11.44
CA LEU A 170 5.29 6.93 -12.25
C LEU A 170 4.80 8.32 -12.63
N ILE A 171 4.42 8.45 -13.91
CA ILE A 171 3.69 9.61 -14.43
C ILE A 171 2.30 9.14 -14.83
N GLN A 172 1.28 9.77 -14.28
CA GLN A 172 -0.13 9.44 -14.49
C GLN A 172 -0.91 10.72 -14.82
N PRO A 173 -1.98 10.68 -15.63
CA PRO A 173 -2.88 11.82 -15.74
C PRO A 173 -3.55 12.09 -14.41
N TYR A 174 -3.78 13.36 -14.08
CA TYR A 174 -4.63 13.70 -12.96
C TYR A 174 -6.09 13.47 -13.34
N LEU A 175 -6.81 12.68 -12.55
CA LEU A 175 -8.21 12.36 -12.79
C LEU A 175 -9.11 13.16 -11.85
N ALA A 176 -10.15 13.79 -12.38
CA ALA A 176 -11.10 14.59 -11.59
C ALA A 176 -11.82 13.76 -10.51
N GLY A 177 -11.96 12.46 -10.72
CA GLY A 177 -12.53 11.53 -9.74
C GLY A 177 -11.81 11.50 -8.40
N PHE A 178 -10.52 11.86 -8.34
CA PHE A 178 -9.81 12.02 -7.07
C PHE A 178 -10.36 13.20 -6.24
N GLU A 179 -10.79 14.30 -6.88
CA GLU A 179 -11.38 15.43 -6.17
C GLU A 179 -12.85 15.17 -5.82
N TYR A 180 -13.61 14.59 -6.76
CA TYR A 180 -15.02 14.28 -6.56
C TYR A 180 -15.42 13.09 -7.46
N PRO A 181 -16.00 12.04 -6.89
CA PRO A 181 -16.43 11.86 -5.48
C PRO A 181 -15.32 11.51 -4.48
N GLY A 182 -14.06 11.40 -4.89
CA GLY A 182 -12.93 10.97 -4.09
C GLY A 182 -12.55 9.50 -4.32
N GLU A 183 -11.38 9.10 -3.85
CA GLU A 183 -10.86 7.75 -4.00
C GLU A 183 -11.61 6.76 -3.12
N ARG A 184 -11.96 5.60 -3.67
CA ARG A 184 -12.60 4.50 -2.95
C ARG A 184 -11.56 3.44 -2.60
N SER A 185 -11.45 3.09 -1.34
CA SER A 185 -10.56 2.03 -0.86
C SER A 185 -11.39 0.84 -0.40
N LEU A 186 -11.25 -0.28 -1.09
CA LEU A 186 -11.93 -1.54 -0.78
C LEU A 186 -10.95 -2.46 -0.05
N VAL A 187 -11.37 -2.96 1.12
CA VAL A 187 -10.54 -3.86 1.94
C VAL A 187 -10.96 -5.30 1.75
N TRP A 188 -9.99 -6.14 1.35
CA TRP A 188 -10.15 -7.57 1.18
C TRP A 188 -9.38 -8.34 2.25
N ILE A 189 -10.03 -9.32 2.91
CA ILE A 189 -9.40 -10.14 3.93
C ILE A 189 -9.81 -11.59 3.73
N ASN A 190 -8.84 -12.44 3.47
CA ASN A 190 -8.97 -13.91 3.41
C ASN A 190 -10.22 -14.39 2.64
N GLY A 191 -10.36 -13.94 1.40
CA GLY A 191 -11.40 -14.40 0.48
C GLY A 191 -12.61 -13.47 0.32
N GLU A 192 -12.74 -12.39 1.11
CA GLU A 192 -13.91 -11.52 1.05
C GLU A 192 -13.53 -10.03 1.07
N TRP A 193 -14.29 -9.22 0.32
CA TRP A 193 -14.35 -7.78 0.48
C TRP A 193 -15.17 -7.48 1.74
N THR A 194 -14.54 -6.87 2.73
CA THR A 194 -15.16 -6.67 4.04
C THR A 194 -15.88 -5.33 4.16
N HIS A 195 -15.29 -4.28 3.64
CA HIS A 195 -15.85 -2.92 3.66
C HIS A 195 -15.12 -2.04 2.66
N ALA A 196 -15.66 -0.85 2.48
CA ALA A 196 -15.03 0.19 1.71
C ALA A 196 -15.09 1.53 2.45
N ILE A 197 -14.09 2.36 2.23
CA ILE A 197 -14.06 3.74 2.72
C ILE A 197 -13.87 4.70 1.53
N ARG A 198 -14.10 5.98 1.77
CA ARG A 198 -13.82 7.04 0.80
C ARG A 198 -12.77 7.98 1.36
N LYS A 199 -11.71 8.19 0.60
CA LYS A 199 -10.65 9.14 0.92
C LYS A 199 -10.85 10.42 0.10
N GLN A 200 -10.63 11.55 0.74
CA GLN A 200 -10.48 12.83 0.04
C GLN A 200 -9.03 13.00 -0.44
N PRO A 201 -8.78 13.77 -1.53
CA PRO A 201 -7.44 14.02 -2.00
C PRO A 201 -6.56 14.57 -0.88
N ARG A 202 -5.36 14.02 -0.76
CA ARG A 202 -4.36 14.47 0.20
C ARG A 202 -3.09 14.87 -0.53
N PHE A 203 -2.61 16.07 -0.25
CA PHE A 203 -1.28 16.52 -0.66
C PHE A 203 -0.31 16.48 0.54
N ALA A 204 1.00 16.53 0.25
CA ALA A 204 2.02 16.44 1.28
C ALA A 204 1.80 17.45 2.42
N GLY A 205 1.72 16.96 3.66
CA GLY A 205 1.51 17.76 4.87
C GLY A 205 0.05 17.89 5.33
N GLU A 206 -0.92 17.31 4.62
CA GLU A 206 -2.31 17.26 5.05
C GLU A 206 -2.62 15.93 5.75
N SER A 207 -3.56 15.96 6.69
CA SER A 207 -4.08 14.74 7.33
C SER A 207 -5.00 13.98 6.36
N GLU A 208 -4.97 12.66 6.43
CA GLU A 208 -5.91 11.83 5.68
C GLU A 208 -7.34 12.04 6.20
N SER A 209 -8.26 12.38 5.31
CA SER A 209 -9.69 12.44 5.60
C SER A 209 -10.38 11.22 5.04
N VAL A 210 -11.01 10.47 5.91
CA VAL A 210 -11.66 9.20 5.59
C VAL A 210 -13.10 9.23 6.07
N ASP A 211 -14.01 8.94 5.16
CA ASP A 211 -15.43 8.77 5.47
C ASP A 211 -15.82 7.30 5.32
N SER A 212 -16.79 6.84 6.14
CA SER A 212 -17.43 5.54 5.96
C SER A 212 -18.05 5.49 4.57
N GLY A 213 -17.58 4.57 3.74
CA GLY A 213 -18.05 4.43 2.37
C GLY A 213 -19.37 3.66 2.31
N GLU A 214 -20.18 3.98 1.30
CA GLU A 214 -21.27 3.11 0.87
C GLU A 214 -20.71 1.72 0.49
N PRO A 215 -21.52 0.66 0.53
CA PRO A 215 -21.10 -0.64 0.03
C PRO A 215 -20.47 -0.54 -1.37
N PRO A 216 -19.48 -1.37 -1.70
CA PRO A 216 -18.89 -1.36 -3.03
C PRO A 216 -19.93 -1.62 -4.12
N THR A 217 -19.85 -0.88 -5.22
CA THR A 217 -20.66 -1.13 -6.42
C THR A 217 -20.17 -2.36 -7.19
N GLU A 218 -21.01 -2.91 -8.06
CA GLU A 218 -20.61 -4.01 -8.94
C GLU A 218 -19.42 -3.64 -9.83
N ALA A 219 -19.34 -2.40 -10.31
CA ALA A 219 -18.24 -1.91 -11.13
C ALA A 219 -16.92 -1.83 -10.34
N GLU A 220 -16.98 -1.34 -9.10
CA GLU A 220 -15.82 -1.32 -8.20
C GLU A 220 -15.34 -2.74 -7.90
N LEU A 221 -16.25 -3.65 -7.55
CA LEU A 221 -15.92 -5.05 -7.28
C LEU A 221 -15.33 -5.74 -8.51
N ALA A 222 -15.83 -5.47 -9.71
CA ALA A 222 -15.31 -6.07 -10.93
C ALA A 222 -13.83 -5.73 -11.17
N VAL A 223 -13.45 -4.45 -10.97
CA VAL A 223 -12.05 -4.00 -11.11
C VAL A 223 -11.17 -4.54 -9.99
N ALA A 224 -11.64 -4.45 -8.74
CA ALA A 224 -10.92 -4.94 -7.58
C ALA A 224 -10.69 -6.45 -7.63
N ASP A 225 -11.70 -7.23 -8.03
CA ASP A 225 -11.60 -8.67 -8.24
C ASP A 225 -10.64 -9.05 -9.37
N ALA A 226 -10.65 -8.30 -10.47
CA ALA A 226 -9.69 -8.50 -11.55
C ALA A 226 -8.26 -8.26 -11.03
N ALA A 227 -8.05 -7.21 -10.23
CA ALA A 227 -6.76 -6.88 -9.65
C ALA A 227 -6.23 -7.99 -8.73
N ILE A 228 -7.03 -8.46 -7.76
CA ILE A 228 -6.57 -9.52 -6.83
C ILE A 228 -6.35 -10.86 -7.52
N ARG A 229 -7.15 -11.20 -8.57
CA ARG A 229 -6.93 -12.42 -9.37
C ARG A 229 -5.66 -12.37 -10.18
N ALA A 230 -5.19 -11.20 -10.58
CA ALA A 230 -3.96 -11.02 -11.36
C ALA A 230 -2.69 -11.01 -10.50
N VAL A 231 -2.79 -10.97 -9.17
CA VAL A 231 -1.63 -11.05 -8.27
C VAL A 231 -0.94 -12.42 -8.41
N PRO A 232 0.36 -12.48 -8.75
CA PRO A 232 1.05 -13.76 -8.99
C PRO A 232 1.50 -14.48 -7.70
N HIS A 233 1.13 -13.95 -6.53
CA HIS A 233 1.55 -14.44 -5.23
C HIS A 233 0.34 -14.77 -4.34
N LYS A 234 0.54 -15.71 -3.41
CA LYS A 234 -0.44 -15.94 -2.35
C LYS A 234 -0.38 -14.79 -1.35
N PHE A 235 -1.54 -14.24 -1.00
CA PHE A 235 -1.68 -13.17 -0.01
C PHE A 235 -2.96 -13.41 0.81
N HIS A 236 -3.10 -12.69 1.92
CA HIS A 236 -4.17 -12.89 2.89
C HIS A 236 -4.99 -11.63 3.15
N TYR A 237 -4.46 -10.45 2.84
CA TYR A 237 -5.18 -9.18 2.90
C TYR A 237 -4.69 -8.25 1.81
N ALA A 238 -5.57 -7.35 1.40
CA ALA A 238 -5.30 -6.34 0.38
C ALA A 238 -6.18 -5.11 0.59
N ARG A 239 -5.76 -3.98 0.03
CA ARG A 239 -6.60 -2.81 -0.20
C ARG A 239 -6.49 -2.41 -1.66
N ALA A 240 -7.64 -2.32 -2.33
CA ALA A 240 -7.73 -1.82 -3.70
C ALA A 240 -8.24 -0.38 -3.65
N ASP A 241 -7.41 0.55 -4.10
CA ASP A 241 -7.76 1.96 -4.22
C ASP A 241 -8.24 2.25 -5.64
N LEU A 242 -9.45 2.76 -5.76
CA LEU A 242 -10.20 2.91 -7.01
C LEU A 242 -10.61 4.36 -7.22
N VAL A 243 -10.64 4.78 -8.46
CA VAL A 243 -11.14 6.11 -8.84
C VAL A 243 -12.15 5.99 -9.98
N GLU A 244 -13.22 6.78 -9.88
CA GLU A 244 -14.23 6.87 -10.93
C GLU A 244 -13.78 7.84 -12.02
N THR A 245 -14.02 7.46 -13.27
CA THR A 245 -13.75 8.27 -14.47
C THR A 245 -14.96 8.26 -15.39
N GLU A 246 -14.97 9.12 -16.41
CA GLU A 246 -16.00 9.08 -17.45
C GLU A 246 -16.05 7.72 -18.18
N GLY A 247 -14.93 7.00 -18.23
CA GLY A 247 -14.81 5.68 -18.85
C GLY A 247 -15.14 4.51 -17.92
N GLY A 248 -15.53 4.79 -16.67
CA GLY A 248 -15.79 3.78 -15.64
C GLY A 248 -14.76 3.80 -14.51
N VAL A 249 -14.79 2.77 -13.68
CA VAL A 249 -13.91 2.63 -12.51
C VAL A 249 -12.54 2.10 -12.95
N VAL A 250 -11.47 2.67 -12.40
CA VAL A 250 -10.08 2.21 -12.62
C VAL A 250 -9.34 2.09 -11.30
N LEU A 251 -8.38 1.16 -11.26
CA LEU A 251 -7.49 0.96 -10.11
C LEU A 251 -6.40 2.04 -10.10
N SER A 252 -6.25 2.74 -8.98
CA SER A 252 -5.16 3.70 -8.74
C SER A 252 -3.98 3.03 -8.03
N GLU A 253 -4.27 2.13 -7.09
CA GLU A 253 -3.27 1.39 -6.33
C GLU A 253 -3.82 0.06 -5.80
N LEU A 254 -2.95 -0.95 -5.64
CA LEU A 254 -3.25 -2.19 -4.94
C LEU A 254 -2.21 -2.40 -3.85
N GLU A 255 -2.61 -2.28 -2.61
CA GLU A 255 -1.71 -2.43 -1.46
C GLU A 255 -1.86 -3.81 -0.83
N LEU A 256 -0.79 -4.59 -0.81
CA LEU A 256 -0.72 -5.90 -0.20
C LEU A 256 0.25 -5.93 0.98
N MET A 257 1.15 -4.96 1.07
CA MET A 257 2.22 -4.97 2.06
C MET A 257 1.79 -4.29 3.36
N GLU A 258 1.43 -3.01 3.30
CA GLU A 258 1.23 -2.19 4.49
C GLU A 258 -0.02 -1.29 4.47
N PRO A 259 -1.15 -1.73 3.93
CA PRO A 259 -2.33 -0.87 3.87
C PRO A 259 -2.87 -0.54 5.26
N SER A 260 -3.34 0.69 5.46
CA SER A 260 -4.37 0.94 6.47
C SER A 260 -5.61 0.16 6.10
N LEU A 261 -6.12 -0.63 7.02
CA LEU A 261 -7.29 -1.47 6.82
C LEU A 261 -8.56 -0.85 7.42
N PHE A 262 -8.40 0.30 8.10
CA PHE A 262 -9.52 1.12 8.61
C PHE A 262 -10.53 0.31 9.45
N PHE A 263 -10.04 -0.46 10.42
CA PHE A 263 -10.86 -1.33 11.26
C PHE A 263 -11.94 -0.60 12.06
N ASP A 264 -11.76 0.69 12.35
CA ASP A 264 -12.79 1.51 13.01
C ASP A 264 -14.06 1.66 12.16
N HIS A 265 -13.98 1.42 10.86
CA HIS A 265 -15.12 1.43 9.94
C HIS A 265 -15.80 0.05 9.77
N SER A 266 -15.22 -1.02 10.33
CA SER A 266 -15.80 -2.38 10.23
C SER A 266 -15.27 -3.33 11.31
N VAL A 267 -16.06 -3.54 12.35
CA VAL A 267 -15.76 -4.52 13.42
C VAL A 267 -15.64 -5.95 12.86
N THR A 268 -16.46 -6.31 11.88
CA THR A 268 -16.42 -7.64 11.25
C THR A 268 -15.10 -7.83 10.45
N ALA A 269 -14.54 -6.79 9.88
CA ALA A 269 -13.23 -6.85 9.22
C ALA A 269 -12.11 -7.15 10.20
N LEU A 270 -12.11 -6.52 11.37
CA LEU A 270 -11.14 -6.78 12.42
C LEU A 270 -11.24 -8.23 12.93
N ASP A 271 -12.45 -8.72 13.24
CA ASP A 271 -12.67 -10.11 13.66
C ASP A 271 -12.17 -11.10 12.60
N ARG A 272 -12.45 -10.82 11.32
CA ARG A 272 -11.97 -11.64 10.20
C ARG A 272 -10.46 -11.61 10.07
N PHE A 273 -9.84 -10.46 10.29
CA PHE A 273 -8.39 -10.32 10.27
C PHE A 273 -7.71 -11.12 11.37
N ILE A 274 -8.28 -11.11 12.60
CA ILE A 274 -7.79 -11.97 13.70
C ILE A 274 -7.96 -13.44 13.36
N ALA A 275 -9.13 -13.86 12.86
CA ALA A 275 -9.36 -15.24 12.45
C ALA A 275 -8.40 -15.71 11.33
N MET A 276 -8.04 -14.81 10.40
CA MET A 276 -7.04 -15.07 9.39
C MET A 276 -5.66 -15.29 10.03
N ILE A 277 -5.24 -14.44 10.97
CA ILE A 277 -4.00 -14.62 11.74
C ILE A 277 -3.96 -15.99 12.42
N GLU A 278 -5.04 -16.37 13.10
CA GLU A 278 -5.18 -17.66 13.78
C GLU A 278 -5.07 -18.83 12.81
N SER A 279 -5.68 -18.72 11.62
CA SER A 279 -5.69 -19.79 10.62
C SER A 279 -4.34 -20.01 9.92
N VAL A 280 -3.53 -18.97 9.80
CA VAL A 280 -2.19 -19.07 9.16
C VAL A 280 -1.16 -19.66 10.13
N ALA A 281 -1.35 -19.49 11.42
CA ALA A 281 -0.46 -20.01 12.46
C ALA A 281 -0.68 -21.50 12.81
N MET A 282 -1.79 -22.09 12.36
CA MET A 282 -2.10 -23.54 12.51
C MET A 282 -1.44 -24.36 11.40
#